data_1c31da3b508e767799a96725b9608792
#
_entry.id   1c31da3b508e767799a96725b9608792
#
_cell.length_a   1.000
_cell.length_b   1.000
_cell.length_c   1.000
_cell.angle_alpha   90.00
_cell.angle_beta   90.00
_cell.angle_gamma   90.00
#
_symmetry.space_group_name_H-M   'P 1'
#
loop_
_entity.id
_entity.type
_entity.pdbx_description
1 polymer ?
#
loop_
_entity_poly.entity_id
_entity_poly.type
_entity_poly.pdbx_seq_one_letter_code
_entity_poly.pdbx_strand_id
1 'polypeptide(L)'
;MAHKAKQRKKSTYILITFSVVLLILGISGYFYFNQSPPQVVTGLPDFDENITQLNNGELLKKMQEEVDKDNVRIVLKHEIELNKEGKAHVDVRNVGVNSYNIQVEYYLASNQKKLYVSGLIPPNNGIESVAFKNMPSLGTHGIKIYYKVYDEKELINTTTIDGTLRID
;
A
#
# COMPACT_ATOMS: atom_id res chain seq x y z
N MET A 1 -4.23 10.84 67.58
CA MET A 1 -4.71 9.94 66.51
C MET A 1 -4.67 10.55 65.09
N ALA A 2 -4.57 11.84 64.86
CA ALA A 2 -4.56 12.52 63.56
C ALA A 2 -3.33 12.26 62.68
N HIS A 3 -2.15 12.06 63.29
CA HIS A 3 -0.88 11.86 62.57
C HIS A 3 -0.82 10.54 61.75
N LYS A 4 -1.42 9.44 62.26
CA LYS A 4 -1.47 8.15 61.60
C LYS A 4 -2.41 8.12 60.35
N ALA A 5 -3.43 8.92 60.37
CA ALA A 5 -4.39 9.03 59.25
C ALA A 5 -3.79 9.79 58.05
N LYS A 6 -2.96 10.80 58.30
CA LYS A 6 -2.29 11.62 57.25
C LYS A 6 -1.18 10.83 56.57
N GLN A 7 -0.50 9.94 57.29
CA GLN A 7 0.55 9.08 56.73
C GLN A 7 -0.03 7.95 55.85
N ARG A 8 -1.15 7.37 56.24
CA ARG A 8 -1.87 6.36 55.42
C ARG A 8 -2.33 6.92 54.07
N LYS A 9 -2.90 8.14 54.07
CA LYS A 9 -3.33 8.79 52.81
C LYS A 9 -2.16 9.04 51.86
N LYS A 10 -0.99 9.51 52.33
CA LYS A 10 0.20 9.68 51.52
C LYS A 10 0.69 8.37 50.89
N SER A 11 0.71 7.28 51.64
CA SER A 11 1.11 5.96 51.16
C SER A 11 0.14 5.43 50.10
N THR A 12 -1.15 5.67 50.26
CA THR A 12 -2.16 5.27 49.26
C THR A 12 -2.00 6.04 47.95
N TYR A 13 -1.75 7.35 47.97
CA TYR A 13 -1.47 8.14 46.77
C TYR A 13 -0.20 7.69 46.05
N ILE A 14 0.86 7.35 46.81
CA ILE A 14 2.10 6.84 46.20
C ILE A 14 1.87 5.48 45.51
N LEU A 15 1.08 4.61 46.12
CA LEU A 15 0.69 3.32 45.48
C LEU A 15 -0.12 3.51 44.22
N ILE A 16 -1.09 4.41 44.22
CA ILE A 16 -1.92 4.71 43.05
C ILE A 16 -1.07 5.30 41.91
N THR A 17 -0.21 6.28 42.20
CA THR A 17 0.68 6.87 41.18
C THR A 17 1.64 5.84 40.61
N PHE A 18 2.20 4.97 41.44
CA PHE A 18 3.08 3.88 40.96
C PHE A 18 2.36 2.88 40.07
N SER A 19 1.11 2.52 40.43
CA SER A 19 0.28 1.64 39.61
C SER A 19 -0.07 2.26 38.24
N VAL A 20 -0.40 3.56 38.20
CA VAL A 20 -0.66 4.28 36.95
C VAL A 20 0.56 4.33 36.05
N VAL A 21 1.74 4.60 36.64
CA VAL A 21 3.01 4.61 35.87
C VAL A 21 3.32 3.23 35.27
N LEU A 22 3.13 2.17 36.03
CA LEU A 22 3.33 0.80 35.54
C LEU A 22 2.35 0.45 34.41
N LEU A 23 1.12 0.94 34.49
CA LEU A 23 0.11 0.71 33.46
C LEU A 23 0.45 1.46 32.16
N ILE A 24 0.93 2.70 32.26
CA ILE A 24 1.41 3.49 31.10
C ILE A 24 2.63 2.81 30.46
N LEU A 25 3.59 2.36 31.27
CA LEU A 25 4.76 1.65 30.76
C LEU A 25 4.39 0.32 30.09
N GLY A 26 3.42 -0.41 30.66
CA GLY A 26 2.91 -1.64 30.08
C GLY A 26 2.23 -1.41 28.72
N ILE A 27 1.39 -0.39 28.61
CA ILE A 27 0.72 -0.01 27.35
C ILE A 27 1.75 0.46 26.32
N SER A 28 2.66 1.32 26.71
CA SER A 28 3.73 1.80 25.82
C SER A 28 4.64 0.67 25.34
N GLY A 29 4.99 -0.25 26.22
CA GLY A 29 5.76 -1.45 25.89
C GLY A 29 4.98 -2.35 24.92
N TYR A 30 3.69 -2.58 25.18
CA TYR A 30 2.83 -3.37 24.27
C TYR A 30 2.79 -2.77 22.86
N PHE A 31 2.59 -1.45 22.72
CA PHE A 31 2.61 -0.79 21.41
C PHE A 31 3.99 -0.83 20.76
N TYR A 32 5.06 -0.68 21.54
CA TYR A 32 6.43 -0.72 21.03
C TYR A 32 6.82 -2.11 20.51
N PHE A 33 6.47 -3.17 21.24
CA PHE A 33 6.76 -4.56 20.83
C PHE A 33 5.79 -5.11 19.80
N ASN A 34 4.58 -4.55 19.68
CA ASN A 34 3.59 -4.97 18.69
C ASN A 34 3.62 -4.15 17.39
N GLN A 35 4.54 -3.18 17.27
CA GLN A 35 4.83 -2.60 15.97
C GLN A 35 5.47 -3.71 15.13
N SER A 36 4.74 -4.15 14.10
CA SER A 36 5.34 -5.00 13.08
C SER A 36 6.61 -4.33 12.59
N PRO A 37 7.77 -4.99 12.63
CA PRO A 37 8.99 -4.38 12.12
C PRO A 37 8.70 -3.92 10.69
N PRO A 38 9.23 -2.75 10.28
CA PRO A 38 9.13 -2.35 8.88
C PRO A 38 9.61 -3.56 8.07
N GLN A 39 8.75 -4.06 7.17
CA GLN A 39 9.15 -5.14 6.29
C GLN A 39 10.29 -4.57 5.44
N VAL A 40 11.50 -4.87 5.83
CA VAL A 40 12.67 -4.70 4.99
C VAL A 40 12.43 -5.64 3.81
N VAL A 41 12.01 -5.08 2.69
CA VAL A 41 11.94 -5.83 1.43
C VAL A 41 13.39 -6.16 1.10
N THR A 42 13.84 -7.33 1.53
CA THR A 42 15.17 -7.85 1.21
C THR A 42 15.10 -8.35 -0.22
N GLY A 43 15.38 -7.48 -1.16
CA GLY A 43 15.46 -7.78 -2.57
C GLY A 43 14.46 -6.97 -3.41
N LEU A 44 14.83 -6.76 -4.66
CA LEU A 44 13.96 -6.22 -5.69
C LEU A 44 12.90 -7.29 -6.02
N PRO A 45 11.60 -6.93 -6.16
CA PRO A 45 10.60 -7.85 -6.70
C PRO A 45 11.00 -8.32 -8.10
N ASP A 46 10.72 -9.58 -8.41
CA ASP A 46 10.88 -10.09 -9.77
C ASP A 46 9.92 -9.40 -10.74
N PHE A 47 10.18 -9.50 -12.05
CA PHE A 47 9.25 -8.98 -13.06
C PHE A 47 7.92 -9.74 -12.99
N ASP A 48 6.82 -9.01 -13.23
CA ASP A 48 5.48 -9.60 -13.20
C ASP A 48 5.26 -10.54 -14.39
N GLU A 49 4.71 -11.73 -14.15
CA GLU A 49 4.44 -12.73 -15.18
C GLU A 49 3.33 -12.33 -16.17
N ASN A 50 2.49 -11.36 -15.80
CA ASN A 50 1.41 -10.86 -16.66
C ASN A 50 1.83 -9.64 -17.51
N ILE A 51 3.13 -9.35 -17.61
CA ILE A 51 3.62 -8.21 -18.40
C ILE A 51 3.30 -8.41 -19.87
N THR A 52 2.70 -7.40 -20.47
CA THR A 52 2.49 -7.31 -21.91
C THR A 52 3.23 -6.10 -22.45
N GLN A 53 3.98 -6.27 -23.52
CA GLN A 53 4.65 -5.17 -24.17
C GLN A 53 3.61 -4.23 -24.81
N LEU A 54 3.67 -2.94 -24.48
CA LEU A 54 2.77 -1.95 -25.04
C LEU A 54 3.16 -1.59 -26.47
N ASN A 55 2.22 -1.66 -27.41
CA ASN A 55 2.45 -1.20 -28.79
C ASN A 55 2.25 0.33 -28.84
N ASN A 56 3.35 1.07 -28.69
CA ASN A 56 3.38 2.48 -28.35
C ASN A 56 3.47 3.46 -29.54
N GLY A 57 3.36 3.01 -30.78
CA GLY A 57 3.65 3.83 -31.95
C GLY A 57 2.92 5.18 -32.02
N GLU A 58 1.66 5.27 -31.64
CA GLU A 58 0.86 6.52 -31.66
C GLU A 58 0.87 7.29 -30.33
N LEU A 59 0.98 6.58 -29.21
CA LEU A 59 0.93 7.20 -27.88
C LEU A 59 2.24 7.97 -27.58
N LEU A 60 3.37 7.42 -28.00
CA LEU A 60 4.70 8.03 -27.79
C LEU A 60 4.85 9.38 -28.51
N LYS A 61 4.26 9.52 -29.72
CA LYS A 61 4.38 10.76 -30.50
C LYS A 61 3.67 11.96 -29.85
N LYS A 62 2.56 11.74 -29.17
CA LYS A 62 1.81 12.78 -28.44
C LYS A 62 2.38 13.08 -27.06
N MET A 63 3.15 12.18 -26.50
CA MET A 63 3.67 12.25 -25.12
C MET A 63 5.12 12.77 -25.04
N GLN A 64 5.85 12.85 -26.14
CA GLN A 64 7.23 13.32 -26.18
C GLN A 64 7.38 14.85 -26.03
N GLU A 65 6.31 15.63 -26.21
CA GLU A 65 6.41 17.09 -26.21
C GLU A 65 6.29 17.76 -24.82
N GLU A 66 5.94 17.05 -23.74
CA GLU A 66 5.65 17.65 -22.42
C GLU A 66 6.25 16.92 -21.20
N VAL A 67 7.33 16.20 -21.31
CA VAL A 67 7.82 15.43 -20.15
C VAL A 67 9.01 16.11 -19.50
N ASP A 68 8.75 16.69 -18.33
CA ASP A 68 9.76 16.94 -17.31
C ASP A 68 10.36 15.58 -16.88
N LYS A 69 11.67 15.39 -17.05
CA LYS A 69 12.36 14.08 -16.82
C LYS A 69 12.24 13.55 -15.38
N ASP A 70 11.81 14.41 -14.46
CA ASP A 70 11.69 14.07 -13.03
C ASP A 70 10.28 13.59 -12.63
N ASN A 71 9.30 13.62 -13.55
CA ASN A 71 7.93 13.23 -13.27
C ASN A 71 7.61 11.83 -13.78
N VAL A 72 7.16 10.94 -12.90
CA VAL A 72 6.63 9.62 -13.26
C VAL A 72 5.16 9.75 -13.64
N ARG A 73 4.81 9.39 -14.87
CA ARG A 73 3.43 9.38 -15.32
C ARG A 73 2.74 8.08 -14.87
N ILE A 74 1.71 8.24 -14.04
CA ILE A 74 0.87 7.14 -13.55
C ILE A 74 -0.29 6.93 -14.53
N VAL A 75 -0.43 5.72 -15.06
CA VAL A 75 -1.58 5.29 -15.86
C VAL A 75 -2.09 3.98 -15.28
N LEU A 76 -3.26 4.02 -14.68
CA LEU A 76 -3.96 2.84 -14.20
C LEU A 76 -5.47 3.11 -14.08
N LYS A 77 -6.25 2.04 -14.05
CA LYS A 77 -7.68 2.10 -13.77
C LYS A 77 -7.89 2.02 -12.25
N HIS A 78 -8.66 2.95 -11.69
CA HIS A 78 -8.98 2.99 -10.26
C HIS A 78 -10.43 2.55 -9.96
N GLU A 79 -11.28 2.49 -10.98
CA GLU A 79 -12.60 1.85 -10.91
C GLU A 79 -12.48 0.48 -11.55
N ILE A 80 -12.43 -0.55 -10.71
CA ILE A 80 -12.14 -1.92 -11.12
C ILE A 80 -13.44 -2.73 -11.20
N GLU A 81 -13.63 -3.39 -12.31
CA GLU A 81 -14.70 -4.36 -12.51
C GLU A 81 -14.10 -5.71 -12.91
N LEU A 82 -14.77 -6.79 -12.57
CA LEU A 82 -14.38 -8.10 -13.05
C LEU A 82 -14.82 -8.28 -14.51
N ASN A 83 -13.95 -8.90 -15.29
CA ASN A 83 -14.33 -9.33 -16.63
C ASN A 83 -15.18 -10.63 -16.59
N LYS A 84 -15.62 -11.11 -17.76
CA LYS A 84 -16.41 -12.34 -17.88
C LYS A 84 -15.69 -13.60 -17.36
N GLU A 85 -14.37 -13.54 -17.22
CA GLU A 85 -13.52 -14.62 -16.70
C GLU A 85 -13.28 -14.48 -15.18
N GLY A 86 -13.88 -13.49 -14.52
CA GLY A 86 -13.66 -13.22 -13.10
C GLY A 86 -12.32 -12.57 -12.77
N LYS A 87 -11.64 -12.00 -13.77
CA LYS A 87 -10.39 -11.23 -13.56
C LYS A 87 -10.68 -9.74 -13.42
N ALA A 88 -9.92 -9.07 -12.56
CA ALA A 88 -9.95 -7.63 -12.39
C ALA A 88 -9.26 -6.92 -13.55
N HIS A 89 -9.97 -6.02 -14.23
CA HIS A 89 -9.42 -5.19 -15.32
C HIS A 89 -8.75 -3.95 -14.74
N VAL A 90 -7.44 -3.97 -14.59
CA VAL A 90 -6.63 -2.96 -13.87
C VAL A 90 -5.97 -1.92 -14.78
N ASP A 91 -5.71 -2.26 -16.05
CA ASP A 91 -5.09 -1.43 -17.09
C ASP A 91 -3.90 -0.57 -16.57
N VAL A 92 -2.98 -1.20 -15.88
CA VAL A 92 -1.76 -0.56 -15.39
C VAL A 92 -0.75 -0.44 -16.51
N ARG A 93 -0.20 0.76 -16.72
CA ARG A 93 0.79 1.00 -17.77
C ARG A 93 1.97 1.78 -17.23
N ASN A 94 3.16 1.23 -17.38
CA ASN A 94 4.41 1.96 -17.24
C ASN A 94 4.82 2.51 -18.60
N VAL A 95 4.40 3.75 -18.88
CA VAL A 95 4.60 4.36 -20.21
C VAL A 95 6.07 4.59 -20.48
N GLY A 96 6.46 4.55 -21.77
CA GLY A 96 7.86 4.59 -22.17
C GLY A 96 8.65 5.86 -21.85
N VAL A 97 7.95 6.93 -21.45
CA VAL A 97 8.59 8.14 -20.95
C VAL A 97 9.09 8.03 -19.52
N ASN A 98 8.59 7.03 -18.75
CA ASN A 98 9.11 6.74 -17.43
C ASN A 98 10.48 6.05 -17.58
N SER A 99 11.44 6.45 -16.75
CA SER A 99 12.78 5.85 -16.70
C SER A 99 12.90 4.73 -15.66
N TYR A 100 11.87 4.55 -14.84
CA TYR A 100 11.87 3.73 -13.65
C TYR A 100 10.96 2.51 -13.78
N ASN A 101 11.29 1.45 -13.05
CA ASN A 101 10.37 0.34 -12.88
C ASN A 101 9.25 0.72 -11.92
N ILE A 102 8.06 0.16 -12.10
CA ILE A 102 6.93 0.36 -11.19
C ILE A 102 6.45 -0.96 -10.63
N GLN A 103 5.77 -0.90 -9.49
CA GLN A 103 5.00 -2.00 -8.90
C GLN A 103 3.66 -1.44 -8.42
N VAL A 104 2.61 -2.24 -8.53
CA VAL A 104 1.29 -1.88 -8.01
C VAL A 104 0.79 -2.91 -7.01
N GLU A 105 0.14 -2.42 -5.97
CA GLU A 105 -0.45 -3.27 -4.94
C GLU A 105 -1.89 -2.82 -4.71
N TYR A 106 -2.82 -3.78 -4.60
CA TYR A 106 -4.24 -3.54 -4.36
C TYR A 106 -4.67 -4.13 -3.03
N TYR A 107 -5.34 -3.32 -2.21
CA TYR A 107 -5.84 -3.71 -0.89
C TYR A 107 -7.30 -3.26 -0.72
N LEU A 108 -8.10 -4.04 0.02
CA LEU A 108 -9.40 -3.57 0.49
C LEU A 108 -9.21 -2.42 1.49
N ALA A 109 -9.92 -1.31 1.28
CA ALA A 109 -9.81 -0.16 2.16
C ALA A 109 -10.35 -0.44 3.57
N SER A 110 -11.36 -1.32 3.70
CA SER A 110 -12.04 -1.63 4.96
C SER A 110 -11.18 -2.36 6.00
N ASN A 111 -10.28 -3.24 5.56
CA ASN A 111 -9.53 -4.12 6.46
C ASN A 111 -8.07 -4.35 6.03
N GLN A 112 -7.57 -3.60 5.05
CA GLN A 112 -6.22 -3.68 4.49
C GLN A 112 -5.86 -5.10 3.97
N LYS A 113 -6.87 -5.90 3.61
CA LYS A 113 -6.64 -7.23 3.07
C LYS A 113 -6.10 -7.12 1.65
N LYS A 114 -4.98 -7.78 1.41
CA LYS A 114 -4.28 -7.79 0.13
C LYS A 114 -5.11 -8.51 -0.94
N LEU A 115 -5.37 -7.84 -2.05
CA LEU A 115 -6.04 -8.38 -3.23
C LEU A 115 -5.04 -8.86 -4.29
N TYR A 116 -4.02 -8.03 -4.56
CA TYR A 116 -3.00 -8.33 -5.56
C TYR A 116 -1.73 -7.51 -5.29
N VAL A 117 -0.59 -8.06 -5.66
CA VAL A 117 0.71 -7.37 -5.74
C VAL A 117 1.37 -7.81 -7.04
N SER A 118 1.74 -6.85 -7.87
CA SER A 118 2.50 -7.12 -9.08
C SER A 118 3.97 -7.41 -8.77
N GLY A 119 4.68 -8.03 -9.72
CA GLY A 119 6.12 -7.88 -9.83
C GLY A 119 6.50 -6.48 -10.33
N LEU A 120 7.76 -6.30 -10.71
CA LEU A 120 8.22 -5.07 -11.37
C LEU A 120 7.67 -5.01 -12.80
N ILE A 121 7.22 -3.85 -13.18
CA ILE A 121 6.74 -3.52 -14.52
C ILE A 121 7.74 -2.51 -15.12
N PRO A 122 8.60 -2.92 -16.06
CA PRO A 122 9.55 -2.00 -16.67
C PRO A 122 8.86 -1.00 -17.61
N PRO A 123 9.53 0.09 -18.01
CA PRO A 123 9.03 1.03 -19.02
C PRO A 123 8.56 0.32 -20.29
N ASN A 124 7.54 0.87 -20.95
CA ASN A 124 6.85 0.29 -22.13
C ASN A 124 6.11 -1.03 -21.89
N ASN A 125 5.85 -1.39 -20.64
CA ASN A 125 5.11 -2.59 -20.27
C ASN A 125 3.89 -2.25 -19.42
N GLY A 126 2.96 -3.19 -19.32
CA GLY A 126 1.75 -3.02 -18.54
C GLY A 126 1.08 -4.34 -18.17
N ILE A 127 0.05 -4.22 -17.35
CA ILE A 127 -0.80 -5.32 -16.93
C ILE A 127 -2.25 -4.91 -17.21
N GLU A 128 -2.96 -5.66 -18.02
CA GLU A 128 -4.35 -5.35 -18.39
C GLU A 128 -5.33 -5.93 -17.37
N SER A 129 -5.18 -7.19 -17.02
CA SER A 129 -6.10 -7.90 -16.13
C SER A 129 -5.38 -8.89 -15.25
N VAL A 130 -5.83 -9.01 -13.99
CA VAL A 130 -5.23 -9.90 -12.99
C VAL A 130 -6.30 -10.65 -12.19
N ALA A 131 -5.94 -11.80 -11.65
CA ALA A 131 -6.78 -12.51 -10.69
C ALA A 131 -6.55 -11.95 -9.28
N PHE A 132 -7.57 -11.29 -8.71
CA PHE A 132 -7.52 -10.87 -7.32
C PHE A 132 -7.68 -12.07 -6.39
N LYS A 133 -6.89 -12.07 -5.31
CA LYS A 133 -7.01 -13.02 -4.19
C LYS A 133 -7.86 -12.39 -3.09
N ASN A 134 -8.42 -13.24 -2.22
CA ASN A 134 -9.16 -12.74 -1.04
C ASN A 134 -10.33 -11.79 -1.39
N MET A 135 -11.05 -12.09 -2.44
CA MET A 135 -12.19 -11.30 -2.90
C MET A 135 -13.22 -11.10 -1.77
N PRO A 136 -13.80 -9.89 -1.63
CA PRO A 136 -14.93 -9.67 -0.75
C PRO A 136 -16.22 -10.26 -1.35
N SER A 137 -17.35 -10.11 -0.65
CA SER A 137 -18.68 -10.50 -1.14
C SER A 137 -19.10 -9.65 -2.35
N LEU A 138 -20.19 -10.02 -3.02
CA LEU A 138 -20.79 -9.23 -4.08
C LEU A 138 -21.06 -7.79 -3.61
N GLY A 139 -20.97 -6.84 -4.53
CA GLY A 139 -21.20 -5.42 -4.27
C GLY A 139 -19.99 -4.52 -4.60
N THR A 140 -20.06 -3.26 -4.16
CA THR A 140 -19.04 -2.26 -4.39
C THR A 140 -18.20 -2.06 -3.13
N HIS A 141 -16.90 -2.13 -3.27
CA HIS A 141 -15.92 -2.03 -2.17
C HIS A 141 -14.87 -0.96 -2.47
N GLY A 142 -14.52 -0.16 -1.46
CA GLY A 142 -13.36 0.75 -1.56
C GLY A 142 -12.06 -0.03 -1.58
N ILE A 143 -11.12 0.39 -2.40
CA ILE A 143 -9.77 -0.16 -2.47
C ILE A 143 -8.72 0.93 -2.33
N LYS A 144 -7.54 0.56 -1.84
CA LYS A 144 -6.32 1.35 -1.85
C LYS A 144 -5.36 0.75 -2.86
N ILE A 145 -4.83 1.58 -3.73
CA ILE A 145 -3.85 1.20 -4.75
C ILE A 145 -2.54 1.90 -4.39
N TYR A 146 -1.51 1.13 -4.11
CA TYR A 146 -0.17 1.66 -3.90
C TYR A 146 0.61 1.53 -5.20
N TYR A 147 1.01 2.67 -5.75
CA TYR A 147 1.86 2.76 -6.93
C TYR A 147 3.28 3.09 -6.46
N LYS A 148 4.17 2.13 -6.60
CA LYS A 148 5.56 2.20 -6.14
C LYS A 148 6.49 2.38 -7.34
N VAL A 149 7.48 3.25 -7.19
CA VAL A 149 8.49 3.55 -8.21
C VAL A 149 9.85 3.15 -7.70
N TYR A 150 10.58 2.38 -8.52
CA TYR A 150 11.90 1.86 -8.18
C TYR A 150 12.94 2.36 -9.17
N ASP A 151 14.03 2.92 -8.65
CA ASP A 151 15.26 3.15 -9.37
C ASP A 151 16.21 1.99 -9.09
N GLU A 152 16.51 1.21 -10.10
CA GLU A 152 17.25 -0.06 -9.98
C GLU A 152 16.71 -0.96 -8.84
N LYS A 153 17.29 -0.84 -7.63
CA LYS A 153 16.94 -1.62 -6.43
C LYS A 153 16.32 -0.80 -5.30
N GLU A 154 16.19 0.51 -5.49
CA GLU A 154 15.74 1.43 -4.46
C GLU A 154 14.29 1.88 -4.71
N LEU A 155 13.45 1.81 -3.68
CA LEU A 155 12.13 2.39 -3.71
C LEU A 155 12.25 3.91 -3.55
N ILE A 156 12.01 4.67 -4.63
CA ILE A 156 12.15 6.13 -4.62
C ILE A 156 10.86 6.88 -4.34
N ASN A 157 9.70 6.27 -4.65
CA ASN A 157 8.41 6.91 -4.40
C ASN A 157 7.30 5.88 -4.18
N THR A 158 6.29 6.28 -3.41
CA THR A 158 5.03 5.55 -3.26
C THR A 158 3.86 6.53 -3.30
N THR A 159 2.97 6.36 -4.25
CA THR A 159 1.73 7.12 -4.37
C THR A 159 0.56 6.23 -3.98
N THR A 160 -0.35 6.72 -3.15
CA THR A 160 -1.58 6.03 -2.78
C THR A 160 -2.76 6.61 -3.56
N ILE A 161 -3.53 5.75 -4.20
CA ILE A 161 -4.71 6.10 -4.99
C ILE A 161 -5.91 5.39 -4.40
N ASP A 162 -6.98 6.13 -4.15
CA ASP A 162 -8.26 5.56 -3.77
C ASP A 162 -9.01 5.08 -5.00
N GLY A 163 -9.62 3.91 -4.90
CA GLY A 163 -10.39 3.33 -5.99
C GLY A 163 -11.59 2.52 -5.49
N THR A 164 -12.30 1.93 -6.43
CA THR A 164 -13.46 1.07 -6.18
C THR A 164 -13.31 -0.26 -6.89
N LEU A 165 -13.81 -1.32 -6.26
CA LEU A 165 -13.93 -2.66 -6.83
C LEU A 165 -15.40 -3.06 -6.84
N ARG A 166 -15.95 -3.32 -8.02
CA ARG A 166 -17.31 -3.82 -8.21
C ARG A 166 -17.30 -5.30 -8.58
N ILE A 167 -18.11 -6.07 -7.86
CA ILE A 167 -18.30 -7.51 -8.02
C ILE A 167 -19.80 -7.75 -8.19
N ASP A 168 -20.22 -8.14 -9.40
CA ASP A 168 -21.60 -8.44 -9.76
C ASP A 168 -21.91 -9.93 -9.68
#